data_345407c9ce979ed2f86b8b24ca388199
#
_entry.id   345407c9ce979ed2f86b8b24ca388199
#
_cell.length_a   1.000
_cell.length_b   1.000
_cell.length_c   1.000
_cell.angle_alpha   90.00
_cell.angle_beta   90.00
_cell.angle_gamma   90.00
#
_symmetry.space_group_name_H-M   'P 1'
#
loop_
_entity.id
_entity.type
_entity.pdbx_description
1 polymer ?
#
loop_
_entity_poly.entity_id
_entity_poly.type
_entity_poly.pdbx_seq_one_letter_code
_entity_poly.pdbx_strand_id
1 'polypeptide(L)'
;IVSIDNQFDLYQDSDIISGRTYMNKIIFDDSNKLNDFTNIGFQRHLCSIDEINLMEKLFFEYISLGEITENNLKAEPVIRNANIVGFDMKSLSNQGNPNGIDPRLSCILSKYAGQSNRADFLGLFELNNNLIANKLYSEIIWYFIDGIDKRVLETDFYDSQTFNKYIVQTSGRDITFFKSKISEKWWVLIDSSKNNATNFLPCLEEDYIDALNDNIPIRWLKAIKRN
;
A
#
# COMPACT_ATOMS: atom_id res chain seq x y z
N ILE A 1 -2.41 -6.61 3.34
CA ILE A 1 -3.61 -5.77 3.35
C ILE A 1 -3.21 -4.32 3.20
N VAL A 2 -3.94 -3.56 2.37
CA VAL A 2 -3.87 -2.10 2.35
C VAL A 2 -5.21 -1.54 2.79
N SER A 3 -5.21 -0.61 3.76
CA SER A 3 -6.36 0.20 4.14
C SER A 3 -6.17 1.63 3.66
N ILE A 4 -7.11 2.13 2.85
CA ILE A 4 -7.17 3.54 2.48
C ILE A 4 -8.15 4.18 3.46
N ASP A 5 -7.59 4.88 4.45
CA ASP A 5 -8.33 5.36 5.60
C ASP A 5 -7.59 6.53 6.29
N ASN A 6 -8.35 7.40 6.95
CA ASN A 6 -7.81 8.51 7.73
C ASN A 6 -7.31 8.10 9.13
N GLN A 7 -7.53 6.84 9.54
CA GLN A 7 -7.15 6.25 10.83
C GLN A 7 -6.55 4.86 10.61
N PHE A 8 -5.91 4.31 11.66
CA PHE A 8 -5.33 2.96 11.60
C PHE A 8 -6.29 1.85 12.05
N ASP A 9 -7.37 2.19 12.76
CA ASP A 9 -8.33 1.25 13.36
C ASP A 9 -7.68 0.22 14.30
N LEU A 10 -6.63 0.67 14.98
CA LEU A 10 -5.84 -0.09 15.94
C LEU A 10 -6.19 0.23 17.39
N TYR A 11 -7.32 0.90 17.61
CA TYR A 11 -7.72 1.30 18.96
C TYR A 11 -7.85 0.11 19.90
N GLN A 12 -7.22 0.20 21.06
CA GLN A 12 -7.24 -0.84 22.08
C GLN A 12 -8.38 -0.54 23.06
N ASP A 13 -9.60 -0.82 22.69
CA ASP A 13 -10.70 -0.78 23.64
C ASP A 13 -11.56 -2.02 23.48
N SER A 14 -11.68 -2.77 24.61
CA SER A 14 -12.60 -3.87 24.83
C SER A 14 -12.56 -5.06 23.84
N ASP A 15 -13.17 -6.14 24.24
CA ASP A 15 -13.39 -7.37 23.46
C ASP A 15 -14.38 -7.21 22.28
N ILE A 16 -14.87 -6.00 22.04
CA ILE A 16 -15.88 -5.71 21.03
C ILE A 16 -15.20 -5.34 19.71
N ILE A 17 -15.51 -6.06 18.64
CA ILE A 17 -15.10 -5.71 17.29
C ILE A 17 -15.95 -4.53 16.80
N SER A 18 -15.31 -3.45 16.42
CA SER A 18 -15.92 -2.24 15.87
C SER A 18 -15.13 -1.74 14.68
N GLY A 19 -15.63 -0.72 13.97
CA GLY A 19 -14.91 -0.07 12.87
C GLY A 19 -13.56 0.54 13.28
N ARG A 20 -13.29 0.73 14.59
CA ARG A 20 -12.03 1.29 15.11
C ARG A 20 -11.10 0.25 15.74
N THR A 21 -11.55 -0.99 15.91
CA THR A 21 -10.80 -2.04 16.63
C THR A 21 -10.55 -3.28 15.78
N TYR A 22 -11.18 -3.40 14.61
CA TYR A 22 -11.14 -4.61 13.79
C TYR A 22 -9.73 -4.97 13.31
N MET A 23 -8.92 -3.96 12.97
CA MET A 23 -7.56 -4.20 12.48
C MET A 23 -6.67 -4.76 13.59
N ASN A 24 -6.86 -4.32 14.84
CA ASN A 24 -6.17 -4.90 16.00
C ASN A 24 -6.46 -6.41 16.12
N LYS A 25 -7.74 -6.81 15.95
CA LYS A 25 -8.10 -8.24 15.95
C LYS A 25 -7.45 -9.00 14.79
N ILE A 26 -7.38 -8.43 13.59
CA ILE A 26 -6.74 -9.07 12.44
C ILE A 26 -5.24 -9.27 12.68
N ILE A 27 -4.56 -8.29 13.27
CA ILE A 27 -3.10 -8.33 13.49
C ILE A 27 -2.73 -9.33 14.61
N PHE A 28 -3.50 -9.36 15.69
CA PHE A 28 -3.17 -10.16 16.88
C PHE A 28 -3.90 -11.50 16.98
N ASP A 29 -4.69 -11.88 15.98
CA ASP A 29 -5.28 -13.21 15.92
C ASP A 29 -4.26 -14.23 15.38
N ASP A 30 -3.86 -15.17 16.23
CA ASP A 30 -2.88 -16.22 15.90
C ASP A 30 -3.31 -17.11 14.73
N SER A 31 -4.61 -17.16 14.40
CA SER A 31 -5.13 -17.88 13.24
C SER A 31 -4.89 -17.14 11.92
N ASN A 32 -4.65 -15.84 11.96
CA ASN A 32 -4.41 -15.00 10.79
C ASN A 32 -2.93 -15.00 10.40
N LYS A 33 -2.67 -15.15 9.11
CA LYS A 33 -1.32 -15.03 8.54
C LYS A 33 -1.18 -13.68 7.84
N LEU A 34 -1.32 -12.58 8.60
CA LEU A 34 -1.09 -11.26 8.06
C LEU A 34 0.41 -11.00 7.93
N ASN A 35 0.92 -11.00 6.70
CA ASN A 35 2.34 -10.75 6.44
C ASN A 35 2.68 -9.26 6.40
N ASP A 36 1.74 -8.41 5.97
CA ASP A 36 1.95 -6.99 5.79
C ASP A 36 0.65 -6.20 5.91
N PHE A 37 0.74 -5.04 6.56
CA PHE A 37 -0.32 -4.06 6.63
C PHE A 37 0.20 -2.67 6.28
N THR A 38 -0.52 -1.97 5.43
CA THR A 38 -0.23 -0.58 5.09
C THR A 38 -1.49 0.27 5.20
N ASN A 39 -1.38 1.42 5.84
CA ASN A 39 -2.44 2.43 5.81
C ASN A 39 -2.03 3.57 4.87
N ILE A 40 -2.99 4.03 4.06
CA ILE A 40 -2.83 5.15 3.12
C ILE A 40 -3.87 6.21 3.44
N GLY A 41 -3.43 7.43 3.69
CA GLY A 41 -4.30 8.57 3.93
C GLY A 41 -4.50 8.92 5.39
N PHE A 42 -3.74 8.30 6.33
CA PHE A 42 -3.90 8.62 7.74
C PHE A 42 -3.69 10.11 8.02
N GLN A 43 -4.44 10.61 8.99
CA GLN A 43 -4.34 11.98 9.48
C GLN A 43 -3.85 11.97 10.91
N ARG A 44 -2.68 12.58 11.14
CA ARG A 44 -1.96 12.52 12.42
C ARG A 44 -2.81 12.87 13.65
N HIS A 45 -3.73 13.83 13.50
CA HIS A 45 -4.62 14.28 14.58
C HIS A 45 -5.76 13.31 14.90
N LEU A 46 -5.99 12.31 14.05
CA LEU A 46 -7.01 11.26 14.24
C LEU A 46 -6.43 9.95 14.80
N CYS A 47 -5.11 9.84 14.86
CA CYS A 47 -4.41 8.65 15.34
C CYS A 47 -3.74 8.93 16.69
N SER A 48 -3.84 8.00 17.62
CA SER A 48 -3.13 8.07 18.90
C SER A 48 -1.63 7.82 18.71
N ILE A 49 -0.84 8.26 19.69
CA ILE A 49 0.60 7.98 19.69
C ILE A 49 0.89 6.48 19.81
N ASP A 50 0.04 5.75 20.54
CA ASP A 50 0.20 4.32 20.77
C ASP A 50 -0.06 3.52 19.48
N GLU A 51 -1.04 3.91 18.67
CA GLU A 51 -1.28 3.32 17.36
C GLU A 51 -0.09 3.54 16.42
N ILE A 52 0.49 4.74 16.40
CA ILE A 52 1.69 5.02 15.59
C ILE A 52 2.87 4.19 16.05
N ASN A 53 3.12 4.14 17.38
CA ASN A 53 4.20 3.34 17.94
C ASN A 53 4.02 1.84 17.62
N LEU A 54 2.78 1.36 17.57
CA LEU A 54 2.48 -0.01 17.18
C LEU A 54 2.81 -0.27 15.71
N MET A 55 2.41 0.62 14.80
CA MET A 55 2.77 0.53 13.38
C MET A 55 4.30 0.48 13.19
N GLU A 56 5.04 1.35 13.90
CA GLU A 56 6.51 1.37 13.87
C GLU A 56 7.12 0.06 14.41
N LYS A 57 6.63 -0.42 15.56
CA LYS A 57 7.12 -1.65 16.21
C LYS A 57 6.92 -2.89 15.35
N LEU A 58 5.83 -2.92 14.58
CA LEU A 58 5.52 -4.02 13.65
C LEU A 58 6.16 -3.83 12.27
N PHE A 59 6.90 -2.75 12.07
CA PHE A 59 7.48 -2.36 10.78
C PHE A 59 6.45 -2.23 9.66
N PHE A 60 5.20 -1.93 9.99
CA PHE A 60 4.16 -1.68 9.01
C PHE A 60 4.36 -0.32 8.33
N GLU A 61 3.84 -0.20 7.12
CA GLU A 61 3.93 1.04 6.37
C GLU A 61 2.69 1.90 6.62
N TYR A 62 2.87 3.21 6.58
CA TYR A 62 1.78 4.17 6.58
C TYR A 62 2.20 5.42 5.82
N ILE A 63 1.28 5.94 5.03
CA ILE A 63 1.48 7.12 4.20
C ILE A 63 0.41 8.14 4.56
N SER A 64 0.84 9.34 4.97
CA SER A 64 -0.11 10.38 5.36
C SER A 64 -0.89 10.93 4.17
N LEU A 65 -2.05 11.52 4.47
CA LEU A 65 -2.84 12.22 3.44
C LEU A 65 -2.03 13.33 2.76
N GLY A 66 -1.20 14.06 3.51
CA GLY A 66 -0.33 15.10 2.95
C GLY A 66 0.63 14.55 1.91
N GLU A 67 1.32 13.44 2.23
CA GLU A 67 2.30 12.82 1.32
C GLU A 67 1.65 12.32 0.03
N ILE A 68 0.46 11.67 0.10
CA ILE A 68 -0.22 11.19 -1.12
C ILE A 68 -0.88 12.32 -1.92
N THR A 69 -1.20 13.43 -1.28
CA THR A 69 -1.72 14.62 -1.97
C THR A 69 -0.60 15.34 -2.72
N GLU A 70 0.59 15.40 -2.14
CA GLU A 70 1.79 15.96 -2.77
C GLU A 70 2.30 15.07 -3.91
N ASN A 71 2.38 13.75 -3.66
CA ASN A 71 2.82 12.77 -4.65
C ASN A 71 2.05 11.45 -4.50
N ASN A 72 1.00 11.29 -5.31
CA ASN A 72 0.16 10.08 -5.28
C ASN A 72 0.90 8.81 -5.74
N LEU A 73 2.01 8.93 -6.46
CA LEU A 73 2.83 7.79 -6.89
C LEU A 73 3.40 7.01 -5.70
N LYS A 74 3.56 7.62 -4.52
CA LYS A 74 3.99 6.93 -3.31
C LYS A 74 3.04 5.79 -2.90
N ALA A 75 1.76 5.90 -3.22
CA ALA A 75 0.77 4.87 -2.92
C ALA A 75 0.83 3.67 -3.87
N GLU A 76 1.31 3.86 -5.11
CA GLU A 76 1.28 2.82 -6.15
C GLU A 76 2.01 1.54 -5.75
N PRO A 77 3.28 1.57 -5.30
CA PRO A 77 4.01 0.33 -4.98
C PRO A 77 3.42 -0.41 -3.79
N VAL A 78 2.88 0.29 -2.78
CA VAL A 78 2.24 -0.38 -1.63
C VAL A 78 0.92 -1.04 -2.03
N ILE A 79 0.11 -0.38 -2.84
CA ILE A 79 -1.13 -0.94 -3.37
C ILE A 79 -0.82 -2.12 -4.32
N ARG A 80 0.20 -2.00 -5.17
CA ARG A 80 0.65 -3.07 -6.07
C ARG A 80 1.07 -4.34 -5.33
N ASN A 81 1.54 -4.23 -4.08
CA ASN A 81 1.90 -5.36 -3.23
C ASN A 81 0.71 -5.98 -2.48
N ALA A 82 -0.44 -5.33 -2.46
CA ALA A 82 -1.60 -5.76 -1.68
C ALA A 82 -2.34 -6.94 -2.32
N ASN A 83 -2.85 -7.86 -1.47
CA ASN A 83 -3.84 -8.86 -1.89
C ASN A 83 -5.28 -8.35 -1.68
N ILE A 84 -5.47 -7.54 -0.64
CA ILE A 84 -6.76 -6.96 -0.28
C ILE A 84 -6.58 -5.46 -0.13
N VAL A 85 -7.44 -4.68 -0.76
CA VAL A 85 -7.52 -3.23 -0.60
C VAL A 85 -8.87 -2.88 0.01
N GLY A 86 -8.85 -2.32 1.21
CA GLY A 86 -10.03 -1.74 1.87
C GLY A 86 -10.03 -0.22 1.68
N PHE A 87 -11.19 0.34 1.38
CA PHE A 87 -11.34 1.78 1.26
C PHE A 87 -12.47 2.24 2.17
N ASP A 88 -12.14 2.98 3.24
CA ASP A 88 -13.12 3.62 4.11
C ASP A 88 -13.63 4.90 3.46
N MET A 89 -14.93 4.94 3.16
CA MET A 89 -15.56 6.06 2.50
C MET A 89 -15.67 7.30 3.41
N LYS A 90 -15.56 7.16 4.73
CA LYS A 90 -15.47 8.30 5.66
C LYS A 90 -14.15 9.08 5.53
N SER A 91 -13.13 8.48 4.96
CA SER A 91 -11.87 9.15 4.67
C SER A 91 -11.99 10.21 3.55
N LEU A 92 -13.08 10.18 2.78
CA LEU A 92 -13.31 11.10 1.66
C LEU A 92 -13.72 12.49 2.11
N SER A 93 -13.24 13.53 1.42
CA SER A 93 -13.47 14.94 1.75
C SER A 93 -14.94 15.37 1.72
N ASN A 94 -15.77 14.70 0.93
CA ASN A 94 -17.21 14.99 0.78
C ASN A 94 -18.11 14.09 1.65
N GLN A 95 -17.55 13.30 2.56
CA GLN A 95 -18.28 12.37 3.43
C GLN A 95 -18.21 12.74 4.92
N GLY A 96 -18.05 14.03 5.24
CA GLY A 96 -17.97 14.53 6.61
C GLY A 96 -16.54 14.80 7.08
N ASN A 97 -15.55 14.57 6.25
CA ASN A 97 -14.14 14.93 6.49
C ASN A 97 -13.70 16.00 5.46
N PRO A 98 -13.89 17.31 5.72
CA PRO A 98 -13.58 18.37 4.75
C PRO A 98 -12.14 18.34 4.24
N ASN A 99 -11.21 17.85 5.05
CA ASN A 99 -9.80 17.72 4.74
C ASN A 99 -9.40 16.28 4.41
N GLY A 100 -10.35 15.46 3.95
CA GLY A 100 -10.11 14.07 3.58
C GLY A 100 -9.57 13.90 2.16
N ILE A 101 -9.52 12.67 1.73
CA ILE A 101 -9.12 12.28 0.37
C ILE A 101 -10.13 12.89 -0.63
N ASP A 102 -9.63 13.64 -1.59
CA ASP A 102 -10.50 14.21 -2.64
C ASP A 102 -10.98 13.14 -3.63
N PRO A 103 -12.09 13.38 -4.35
CA PRO A 103 -12.67 12.43 -5.30
C PRO A 103 -11.72 11.99 -6.41
N ARG A 104 -10.85 12.87 -6.91
CA ARG A 104 -9.88 12.55 -7.96
C ARG A 104 -8.81 11.60 -7.44
N LEU A 105 -8.27 11.87 -6.26
CA LEU A 105 -7.28 11.01 -5.63
C LEU A 105 -7.87 9.63 -5.31
N SER A 106 -9.13 9.55 -4.85
CA SER A 106 -9.80 8.29 -4.59
C SER A 106 -9.91 7.40 -5.84
N CYS A 107 -10.21 7.99 -6.99
CA CYS A 107 -10.24 7.29 -8.27
C CYS A 107 -8.84 6.80 -8.70
N ILE A 108 -7.80 7.61 -8.47
CA ILE A 108 -6.41 7.22 -8.76
C ILE A 108 -5.98 6.02 -7.90
N LEU A 109 -6.24 6.06 -6.60
CA LEU A 109 -5.90 4.97 -5.68
C LEU A 109 -6.65 3.68 -6.04
N SER A 110 -7.92 3.80 -6.41
CA SER A 110 -8.73 2.67 -6.87
C SER A 110 -8.18 2.06 -8.17
N LYS A 111 -7.74 2.90 -9.11
CA LYS A 111 -7.09 2.43 -10.34
C LYS A 111 -5.78 1.70 -10.04
N TYR A 112 -4.96 2.17 -9.11
CA TYR A 112 -3.76 1.45 -8.67
C TYR A 112 -4.11 0.08 -8.10
N ALA A 113 -5.19 -0.02 -7.31
CA ALA A 113 -5.69 -1.30 -6.81
C ALA A 113 -6.06 -2.25 -7.95
N GLY A 114 -6.76 -1.76 -8.96
CA GLY A 114 -7.08 -2.55 -10.16
C GLY A 114 -5.85 -3.01 -10.94
N GLN A 115 -4.82 -2.19 -11.02
CA GLN A 115 -3.56 -2.52 -11.70
C GLN A 115 -2.65 -3.48 -10.92
N SER A 116 -2.94 -3.76 -9.67
CA SER A 116 -2.16 -4.70 -8.86
C SER A 116 -2.32 -6.13 -9.38
N ASN A 117 -1.21 -6.84 -9.56
CA ASN A 117 -1.22 -8.26 -9.95
C ASN A 117 -1.65 -9.18 -8.81
N ARG A 118 -1.77 -8.67 -7.58
CA ARG A 118 -2.08 -9.41 -6.36
C ARG A 118 -3.42 -9.04 -5.76
N ALA A 119 -3.96 -7.84 -6.06
CA ALA A 119 -5.23 -7.40 -5.49
C ALA A 119 -6.40 -8.08 -6.20
N ASP A 120 -6.94 -9.08 -5.56
CA ASP A 120 -8.15 -9.79 -6.01
C ASP A 120 -9.42 -9.18 -5.40
N PHE A 121 -9.27 -8.27 -4.45
CA PHE A 121 -10.38 -7.74 -3.68
C PHE A 121 -10.24 -6.23 -3.40
N LEU A 122 -11.29 -5.47 -3.76
CA LEU A 122 -11.51 -4.09 -3.34
C LEU A 122 -12.78 -4.01 -2.51
N GLY A 123 -12.66 -3.70 -1.21
CA GLY A 123 -13.80 -3.46 -0.32
C GLY A 123 -14.07 -1.97 -0.14
N LEU A 124 -15.34 -1.55 -0.23
CA LEU A 124 -15.77 -0.19 0.11
C LEU A 124 -16.56 -0.26 1.41
N PHE A 125 -16.11 0.46 2.42
CA PHE A 125 -16.67 0.43 3.77
C PHE A 125 -17.23 1.79 4.18
N GLU A 126 -18.08 1.81 5.22
CA GLU A 126 -18.67 3.04 5.77
C GLU A 126 -19.40 3.90 4.73
N LEU A 127 -20.19 3.25 3.89
CA LEU A 127 -20.92 3.87 2.79
C LEU A 127 -21.99 4.82 3.31
N ASN A 128 -22.06 6.02 2.74
CA ASN A 128 -23.14 6.97 2.98
C ASN A 128 -24.20 6.85 1.88
N ASN A 129 -25.47 6.73 2.29
CA ASN A 129 -26.58 6.55 1.33
C ASN A 129 -27.13 7.89 0.86
N ASN A 130 -26.41 8.57 -0.03
CA ASN A 130 -26.92 9.74 -0.75
C ASN A 130 -26.46 9.70 -2.22
N LEU A 131 -27.18 10.44 -3.08
CA LEU A 131 -26.96 10.39 -4.52
C LEU A 131 -25.56 10.81 -4.96
N ILE A 132 -24.98 11.82 -4.31
CA ILE A 132 -23.63 12.33 -4.63
C ILE A 132 -22.58 11.31 -4.25
N ALA A 133 -22.69 10.71 -3.07
CA ALA A 133 -21.81 9.65 -2.60
C ALA A 133 -21.89 8.43 -3.53
N ASN A 134 -23.10 7.99 -3.88
CA ASN A 134 -23.31 6.83 -4.74
C ASN A 134 -22.68 7.01 -6.14
N LYS A 135 -22.71 8.23 -6.69
CA LYS A 135 -22.00 8.52 -7.94
C LYS A 135 -20.49 8.34 -7.80
N LEU A 136 -19.90 8.88 -6.74
CA LEU A 136 -18.47 8.73 -6.49
C LEU A 136 -18.09 7.28 -6.27
N TYR A 137 -18.88 6.50 -5.52
CA TYR A 137 -18.63 5.07 -5.33
C TYR A 137 -18.65 4.31 -6.66
N SER A 138 -19.58 4.66 -7.55
CA SER A 138 -19.63 4.08 -8.90
C SER A 138 -18.39 4.43 -9.72
N GLU A 139 -17.86 5.66 -9.59
CA GLU A 139 -16.61 6.08 -10.24
C GLU A 139 -15.41 5.32 -9.68
N ILE A 140 -15.31 5.17 -8.37
CA ILE A 140 -14.24 4.39 -7.69
C ILE A 140 -14.24 2.95 -8.22
N ILE A 141 -15.41 2.30 -8.28
CA ILE A 141 -15.55 0.93 -8.82
C ILE A 141 -15.15 0.90 -10.29
N TRP A 142 -15.59 1.87 -11.07
CA TRP A 142 -15.26 1.96 -12.49
C TRP A 142 -13.75 2.07 -12.73
N TYR A 143 -13.05 2.93 -11.94
CA TYR A 143 -11.61 3.07 -12.04
C TYR A 143 -10.85 1.81 -11.59
N PHE A 144 -11.38 1.06 -10.64
CA PHE A 144 -10.84 -0.25 -10.29
C PHE A 144 -10.92 -1.22 -11.47
N ILE A 145 -12.08 -1.30 -12.16
CA ILE A 145 -12.28 -2.13 -13.35
C ILE A 145 -11.36 -1.68 -14.50
N ASP A 146 -11.26 -0.37 -14.75
CA ASP A 146 -10.33 0.20 -15.75
C ASP A 146 -8.87 -0.15 -15.41
N GLY A 147 -8.53 -0.21 -14.14
CA GLY A 147 -7.23 -0.67 -13.66
C GLY A 147 -6.98 -2.15 -13.98
N ILE A 148 -7.96 -3.02 -13.77
CA ILE A 148 -7.87 -4.45 -14.08
C ILE A 148 -7.61 -4.67 -15.58
N ASP A 149 -8.31 -3.93 -16.44
CA ASP A 149 -8.12 -3.99 -17.89
C ASP A 149 -6.69 -3.62 -18.34
N LYS A 150 -6.04 -2.75 -17.56
CA LYS A 150 -4.66 -2.28 -17.82
C LYS A 150 -3.59 -3.00 -17.01
N ARG A 151 -3.95 -4.10 -16.36
CA ARG A 151 -3.03 -4.90 -15.57
C ARG A 151 -1.97 -5.57 -16.44
N VAL A 152 -0.71 -5.40 -16.09
CA VAL A 152 0.42 -6.08 -16.71
C VAL A 152 0.85 -7.23 -15.80
N LEU A 153 0.77 -8.47 -16.26
CA LEU A 153 1.20 -9.62 -15.48
C LEU A 153 2.72 -9.76 -15.57
N GLU A 154 3.39 -9.53 -14.46
CA GLU A 154 4.84 -9.56 -14.32
C GLU A 154 5.20 -10.55 -13.20
N THR A 155 5.62 -11.74 -13.58
CA THR A 155 5.84 -12.87 -12.64
C THR A 155 7.24 -13.43 -12.67
N ASP A 156 7.96 -13.36 -13.80
CA ASP A 156 9.33 -13.86 -13.92
C ASP A 156 10.34 -12.70 -13.94
N PHE A 157 10.81 -12.33 -12.75
CA PHE A 157 11.78 -11.24 -12.56
C PHE A 157 13.18 -11.56 -13.09
N TYR A 158 13.50 -12.82 -13.32
CA TYR A 158 14.81 -13.24 -13.84
C TYR A 158 14.85 -13.37 -15.36
N ASP A 159 13.71 -13.26 -16.04
CA ASP A 159 13.70 -13.21 -17.50
C ASP A 159 14.28 -11.89 -17.99
N SER A 160 15.46 -11.97 -18.61
CA SER A 160 16.17 -10.81 -19.13
C SER A 160 15.50 -10.16 -20.35
N GLN A 161 14.48 -10.78 -20.95
CA GLN A 161 13.70 -10.16 -22.03
C GLN A 161 12.68 -9.17 -21.46
N THR A 162 12.15 -9.45 -20.28
CA THR A 162 11.10 -8.66 -19.61
C THR A 162 11.65 -7.72 -18.54
N PHE A 163 12.77 -8.06 -17.90
CA PHE A 163 13.35 -7.24 -16.81
C PHE A 163 14.80 -6.85 -17.06
N ASN A 164 15.16 -5.66 -16.60
CA ASN A 164 16.53 -5.25 -16.35
C ASN A 164 16.85 -5.45 -14.86
N LYS A 165 18.01 -6.06 -14.57
CA LYS A 165 18.51 -6.25 -13.22
C LYS A 165 19.64 -5.23 -12.95
N TYR A 166 19.56 -4.57 -11.78
CA TYR A 166 20.55 -3.63 -11.30
C TYR A 166 21.05 -4.07 -9.92
N ILE A 167 22.34 -4.04 -9.69
CA ILE A 167 22.94 -4.32 -8.39
C ILE A 167 23.62 -3.04 -7.93
N VAL A 168 23.17 -2.50 -6.81
CA VAL A 168 23.72 -1.31 -6.18
C VAL A 168 24.55 -1.74 -4.99
N GLN A 169 25.83 -1.39 -5.00
CA GLN A 169 26.74 -1.63 -3.88
C GLN A 169 26.65 -0.43 -2.92
N THR A 170 26.10 -0.68 -1.73
CA THR A 170 26.08 0.31 -0.66
C THR A 170 27.15 0.00 0.39
N SER A 171 27.42 0.94 1.28
CA SER A 171 28.41 0.76 2.36
C SER A 171 28.14 -0.42 3.29
N GLY A 172 26.89 -0.89 3.35
CA GLY A 172 26.47 -1.99 4.25
C GLY A 172 26.22 -3.32 3.56
N ARG A 173 25.71 -3.32 2.32
CA ARG A 173 25.35 -4.53 1.55
C ARG A 173 24.96 -4.21 0.12
N ASP A 174 24.93 -5.23 -0.71
CA ASP A 174 24.41 -5.12 -2.07
C ASP A 174 22.88 -5.16 -2.07
N ILE A 175 22.24 -4.23 -2.80
CA ILE A 175 20.80 -4.19 -3.00
C ILE A 175 20.51 -4.46 -4.47
N THR A 176 19.63 -5.43 -4.74
CA THR A 176 19.28 -5.80 -6.12
C THR A 176 17.91 -5.24 -6.48
N PHE A 177 17.86 -4.48 -7.57
CA PHE A 177 16.65 -3.92 -8.15
C PHE A 177 16.33 -4.55 -9.50
N PHE A 178 15.05 -4.56 -9.84
CA PHE A 178 14.53 -5.01 -11.13
C PHE A 178 13.60 -3.94 -11.70
N LYS A 179 13.79 -3.60 -12.97
CA LYS A 179 12.89 -2.69 -13.71
C LYS A 179 12.26 -3.45 -14.86
N SER A 180 10.93 -3.43 -14.93
CA SER A 180 10.21 -3.98 -16.07
C SER A 180 10.48 -3.16 -17.33
N LYS A 181 10.66 -3.85 -18.46
CA LYS A 181 10.74 -3.24 -19.79
C LYS A 181 9.37 -2.96 -20.40
N ILE A 182 8.31 -3.54 -19.80
CA ILE A 182 6.93 -3.44 -20.28
C ILE A 182 6.20 -2.32 -19.54
N SER A 183 6.16 -2.38 -18.21
CA SER A 183 5.43 -1.42 -17.37
C SER A 183 6.30 -0.27 -16.86
N GLU A 184 7.63 -0.36 -17.01
CA GLU A 184 8.66 0.53 -16.45
C GLU A 184 8.66 0.60 -14.92
N LYS A 185 7.88 -0.25 -14.25
CA LYS A 185 7.79 -0.34 -12.80
C LYS A 185 9.03 -1.01 -12.21
N TRP A 186 9.28 -0.71 -10.92
CA TRP A 186 10.44 -1.16 -10.18
C TRP A 186 10.08 -2.12 -9.05
N TRP A 187 11.01 -3.02 -8.75
CA TRP A 187 11.00 -3.91 -7.59
C TRP A 187 12.39 -3.99 -6.98
N VAL A 188 12.44 -4.23 -5.68
CA VAL A 188 13.68 -4.53 -4.95
C VAL A 188 13.60 -5.93 -4.34
N LEU A 189 14.69 -6.68 -4.43
CA LEU A 189 14.80 -8.03 -3.86
C LEU A 189 15.01 -7.93 -2.35
N ILE A 190 14.16 -8.64 -1.57
CA ILE A 190 14.26 -8.71 -0.11
C ILE A 190 15.23 -9.82 0.31
N ASP A 191 15.07 -11.03 -0.25
CA ASP A 191 15.85 -12.21 0.11
C ASP A 191 16.27 -13.00 -1.13
N SER A 192 17.55 -13.12 -1.36
CA SER A 192 18.12 -13.86 -2.48
C SER A 192 18.08 -15.39 -2.31
N SER A 193 17.82 -15.89 -1.10
CA SER A 193 17.79 -17.32 -0.80
C SER A 193 16.53 -18.05 -1.24
N LYS A 194 15.45 -17.29 -1.51
CA LYS A 194 14.15 -17.84 -1.88
C LYS A 194 13.67 -17.29 -3.22
N ASN A 195 13.40 -18.16 -4.15
CA ASN A 195 12.97 -17.82 -5.52
C ASN A 195 11.42 -17.68 -5.61
N ASN A 196 10.81 -16.94 -4.68
CA ASN A 196 9.36 -16.73 -4.64
C ASN A 196 9.00 -15.30 -5.06
N ALA A 197 7.89 -15.12 -5.76
CA ALA A 197 7.38 -13.79 -6.14
C ALA A 197 7.16 -12.83 -4.95
N THR A 198 7.00 -13.38 -3.73
CA THR A 198 6.88 -12.60 -2.48
C THR A 198 8.17 -11.93 -2.03
N ASN A 199 9.33 -12.33 -2.59
CA ASN A 199 10.62 -11.73 -2.26
C ASN A 199 10.94 -10.47 -3.06
N PHE A 200 10.09 -10.11 -4.02
CA PHE A 200 10.22 -8.90 -4.82
C PHE A 200 9.23 -7.87 -4.30
N LEU A 201 9.75 -6.88 -3.59
CA LEU A 201 8.96 -5.77 -3.07
C LEU A 201 8.81 -4.70 -4.14
N PRO A 202 7.59 -4.33 -4.53
CA PRO A 202 7.38 -3.19 -5.40
C PRO A 202 7.97 -1.91 -4.80
N CYS A 203 8.66 -1.12 -5.62
CA CYS A 203 9.29 0.14 -5.21
C CYS A 203 9.16 1.21 -6.31
N LEU A 204 9.62 2.41 -6.03
CA LEU A 204 9.73 3.50 -6.99
C LEU A 204 11.16 3.57 -7.56
N GLU A 205 11.33 4.31 -8.66
CA GLU A 205 12.64 4.65 -9.19
C GLU A 205 13.46 5.48 -8.19
N GLU A 206 12.78 6.30 -7.37
CA GLU A 206 13.38 7.09 -6.29
C GLU A 206 14.15 6.20 -5.29
N ASP A 207 13.58 5.02 -4.93
CA ASP A 207 14.25 4.06 -4.06
C ASP A 207 15.58 3.55 -4.64
N TYR A 208 15.63 3.35 -5.96
CA TYR A 208 16.86 2.98 -6.66
C TYR A 208 17.88 4.13 -6.67
N ILE A 209 17.41 5.37 -6.92
CA ILE A 209 18.28 6.56 -6.91
C ILE A 209 18.83 6.82 -5.51
N ASP A 210 18.01 6.65 -4.46
CA ASP A 210 18.44 6.76 -3.08
C ASP A 210 19.53 5.75 -2.75
N ALA A 211 19.35 4.49 -3.17
CA ALA A 211 20.36 3.46 -2.97
C ALA A 211 21.70 3.79 -3.67
N LEU A 212 21.68 4.37 -4.88
CA LEU A 212 22.87 4.84 -5.58
C LEU A 212 23.63 5.94 -4.81
N ASN A 213 22.92 6.72 -4.00
CA ASN A 213 23.48 7.74 -3.12
C ASN A 213 23.81 7.22 -1.70
N ASP A 214 23.91 5.89 -1.54
CA ASP A 214 24.16 5.20 -0.27
C ASP A 214 23.06 5.41 0.80
N ASN A 215 21.88 5.84 0.38
CA ASN A 215 20.69 5.95 1.21
C ASN A 215 19.85 4.67 1.08
N ILE A 216 19.78 3.88 2.14
CA ILE A 216 19.05 2.61 2.10
C ILE A 216 17.53 2.88 2.13
N PRO A 217 16.75 2.37 1.16
CA PRO A 217 15.30 2.58 1.12
C PRO A 217 14.60 2.05 2.37
N ILE A 218 13.83 2.91 3.03
CA ILE A 218 13.16 2.58 4.31
C ILE A 218 12.19 1.40 4.15
N ARG A 219 11.45 1.35 3.04
CA ARG A 219 10.52 0.26 2.72
C ARG A 219 11.23 -1.10 2.69
N TRP A 220 12.37 -1.16 2.04
CA TRP A 220 13.18 -2.37 1.97
C TRP A 220 13.70 -2.79 3.35
N LEU A 221 14.17 -1.84 4.18
CA LEU A 221 14.59 -2.12 5.56
C LEU A 221 13.43 -2.66 6.41
N LYS A 222 12.25 -2.07 6.33
CA LYS A 222 11.05 -2.54 7.04
C LYS A 222 10.68 -3.97 6.60
N ALA A 223 10.69 -4.23 5.30
CA ALA A 223 10.37 -5.55 4.77
C ALA A 223 11.35 -6.65 5.24
N ILE A 224 12.66 -6.35 5.28
CA ILE A 224 13.66 -7.30 5.80
C ILE A 224 13.48 -7.58 7.29
N LYS A 225 13.11 -6.57 8.08
CA LYS A 225 12.92 -6.74 9.53
C LYS A 225 11.65 -7.52 9.89
N ARG A 226 10.67 -7.57 8.99
CA ARG A 226 9.45 -8.38 9.16
C ARG A 226 9.64 -9.85 8.81
N ASN A 227 10.55 -10.18 7.89
CA ASN A 227 10.87 -11.54 7.46
C ASN A 227 11.90 -12.21 8.38
#